data_c7c217251b1d7e50a579483e5e68a58f
#
_entry.id   c7c217251b1d7e50a579483e5e68a58f
#
_cell.length_a   1.000
_cell.length_b   1.000
_cell.length_c   1.000
_cell.angle_alpha   90.00
_cell.angle_beta   90.00
_cell.angle_gamma   90.00
#
_symmetry.space_group_name_H-M   'P 1'
#
loop_
_entity.id
_entity.type
_entity.pdbx_description
1 polymer ?
#
loop_
_entity_poly.entity_id
_entity_poly.type
_entity_poly.pdbx_seq_one_letter_code
_entity_poly.pdbx_strand_id
1 'polypeptide(L)'
;LAGCQDLANEVDKKLVKFRKELVAKKKPSQIPQGYSLPSFLVDSEIIRFGTGEGKGHIKESVRGADLFIMVDITNYSLTYKVCGHENHMSPDNHFQDLKRIISAATGKAHRINVIMPFLYEGRQHRRTKRESMDCALMLQELRDMGVSNFITFDAHDPRVQNAIPLNGFDNFFPTYQFLKALVKEVKDFKLDNDHLMII
;
A
#
# COMPACT_ATOMS: atom_id res chain seq x y z
N LEU A 1 -1.07 7.13 3.23
CA LEU A 1 -1.73 7.33 4.52
C LEU A 1 -0.70 7.44 5.64
N ALA A 2 -1.09 8.04 6.77
CA ALA A 2 -0.16 8.38 7.87
C ALA A 2 0.71 7.20 8.32
N GLY A 3 0.13 6.00 8.45
CA GLY A 3 0.87 4.79 8.85
C GLY A 3 1.97 4.34 7.90
N CYS A 4 1.97 4.81 6.65
CA CYS A 4 2.98 4.49 5.62
C CYS A 4 3.88 5.67 5.26
N GLN A 5 3.89 6.76 6.04
CA GLN A 5 4.57 7.99 5.62
C GLN A 5 6.07 7.79 5.39
N ASP A 6 6.75 7.09 6.29
CA ASP A 6 8.20 6.85 6.16
C ASP A 6 8.52 5.98 4.94
N LEU A 7 7.76 4.90 4.73
CA LEU A 7 7.91 4.06 3.55
C LEU A 7 7.62 4.85 2.26
N ALA A 8 6.57 5.66 2.25
CA ALA A 8 6.22 6.50 1.11
C ALA A 8 7.31 7.51 0.78
N ASN A 9 7.91 8.14 1.78
CA ASN A 9 9.04 9.06 1.61
C ASN A 9 10.26 8.36 0.98
N GLU A 10 10.58 7.14 1.42
CA GLU A 10 11.70 6.39 0.84
C GLU A 10 11.40 5.94 -0.60
N VAL A 11 10.17 5.54 -0.89
CA VAL A 11 9.74 5.20 -2.25
C VAL A 11 9.82 6.44 -3.15
N ASP A 12 9.33 7.59 -2.70
CA ASP A 12 9.37 8.85 -3.44
C ASP A 12 10.80 9.26 -3.81
N LYS A 13 11.71 9.24 -2.85
CA LYS A 13 13.14 9.51 -3.09
C LYS A 13 13.71 8.63 -4.20
N LYS A 14 13.39 7.34 -4.19
CA LYS A 14 13.83 6.39 -5.21
C LYS A 14 13.18 6.66 -6.56
N LEU A 15 11.88 6.93 -6.60
CA LEU A 15 11.16 7.28 -7.83
C LEU A 15 11.71 8.54 -8.47
N VAL A 16 11.92 9.60 -7.70
CA VAL A 16 12.52 10.85 -8.18
C VAL A 16 13.91 10.59 -8.77
N LYS A 17 14.74 9.78 -8.10
CA LYS A 17 16.06 9.40 -8.62
C LYS A 17 15.96 8.65 -9.94
N PHE A 18 15.13 7.60 -10.03
CA PHE A 18 14.91 6.85 -11.26
C PHE A 18 14.41 7.72 -12.40
N ARG A 19 13.47 8.63 -12.11
CA ARG A 19 12.94 9.55 -13.12
C ARG A 19 14.02 10.50 -13.66
N LYS A 20 14.85 11.04 -12.79
CA LYS A 20 16.01 11.89 -13.20
C LYS A 20 16.96 11.13 -14.10
N GLU A 21 17.31 9.91 -13.76
CA GLU A 21 18.19 9.07 -14.56
C GLU A 21 17.59 8.73 -15.94
N LEU A 22 16.28 8.48 -16.01
CA LEU A 22 15.58 8.23 -17.27
C LEU A 22 15.47 9.48 -18.13
N VAL A 23 15.19 10.64 -17.53
CA VAL A 23 15.13 11.94 -18.22
C VAL A 23 16.47 12.29 -18.85
N ALA A 24 17.58 12.06 -18.13
CA ALA A 24 18.93 12.33 -18.64
C ALA A 24 19.28 11.51 -19.92
N LYS A 25 18.58 10.40 -20.15
CA LYS A 25 18.77 9.52 -21.31
C LYS A 25 17.80 9.80 -22.48
N LYS A 26 16.84 10.72 -22.32
CA LYS A 26 15.80 11.01 -23.31
C LYS A 26 15.95 12.41 -23.90
N LYS A 27 15.46 12.59 -25.14
CA LYS A 27 15.32 13.92 -25.73
C LYS A 27 14.17 14.66 -25.03
N PRO A 28 14.24 16.01 -24.86
CA PRO A 28 13.20 16.79 -24.18
C PRO A 28 11.79 16.55 -24.71
N SER A 29 11.63 16.38 -26.02
CA SER A 29 10.34 16.07 -26.66
C SER A 29 9.74 14.69 -26.32
N GLN A 30 10.51 13.82 -25.70
CA GLN A 30 10.12 12.46 -25.31
C GLN A 30 9.81 12.33 -23.81
N ILE A 31 9.87 13.43 -23.08
CA ILE A 31 9.62 13.45 -21.63
C ILE A 31 8.14 13.81 -21.41
N PRO A 32 7.33 12.89 -20.85
CA PRO A 32 5.93 13.18 -20.53
C PRO A 32 5.81 14.30 -19.50
N GLN A 33 4.71 15.03 -19.54
CA GLN A 33 4.38 16.03 -18.53
C GLN A 33 4.33 15.37 -17.14
N GLY A 34 4.84 16.05 -16.12
CA GLY A 34 4.89 15.55 -14.74
C GLY A 34 5.98 14.53 -14.46
N TYR A 35 6.79 14.14 -15.48
CA TYR A 35 7.82 13.12 -15.31
C TYR A 35 9.00 13.58 -14.45
N SER A 36 9.24 14.89 -14.37
CA SER A 36 10.35 15.51 -13.64
C SER A 36 9.90 16.23 -12.38
N LEU A 37 8.80 15.80 -11.78
CA LEU A 37 8.34 16.38 -10.51
C LEU A 37 9.40 16.21 -9.40
N PRO A 38 9.51 17.19 -8.48
CA PRO A 38 10.41 17.08 -7.34
C PRO A 38 9.96 16.03 -6.32
N SER A 39 8.69 15.72 -6.28
CA SER A 39 8.07 14.66 -5.47
C SER A 39 6.81 14.15 -6.19
N PHE A 40 6.47 12.90 -5.95
CA PHE A 40 5.24 12.23 -6.41
C PHE A 40 4.25 12.02 -5.25
N LEU A 41 4.60 12.47 -4.03
CA LEU A 41 3.69 12.40 -2.89
C LEU A 41 2.54 13.39 -3.07
N VAL A 42 1.34 12.93 -2.76
CA VAL A 42 0.11 13.72 -2.74
C VAL A 42 -0.22 14.07 -1.31
N ASP A 43 -0.42 15.36 -1.03
CA ASP A 43 -0.80 15.80 0.32
C ASP A 43 -2.26 15.41 0.61
N SER A 44 -2.42 14.60 1.63
CA SER A 44 -3.72 14.09 2.07
C SER A 44 -3.75 13.91 3.57
N GLU A 45 -4.93 14.02 4.15
CA GLU A 45 -5.14 13.85 5.58
C GLU A 45 -6.47 13.16 5.90
N ILE A 46 -6.55 12.61 7.09
CA ILE A 46 -7.82 12.18 7.70
C ILE A 46 -8.16 13.16 8.83
N ILE A 47 -9.19 13.94 8.60
CA ILE A 47 -9.72 14.84 9.61
C ILE A 47 -10.55 14.01 10.58
N ARG A 48 -10.20 14.03 11.89
CA ARG A 48 -10.95 13.33 12.93
C ARG A 48 -11.87 14.29 13.68
N PHE A 49 -13.11 13.87 13.86
CA PHE A 49 -14.07 14.56 14.69
C PHE A 49 -14.03 14.04 16.14
N GLY A 50 -14.58 14.80 17.08
CA GLY A 50 -14.58 14.44 18.51
C GLY A 50 -15.26 13.10 18.83
N THR A 51 -16.20 12.66 18.01
CA THR A 51 -16.85 11.34 18.07
C THR A 51 -15.97 10.18 17.61
N GLY A 52 -14.78 10.46 17.01
CA GLY A 52 -13.91 9.46 16.39
C GLY A 52 -14.17 9.23 14.90
N GLU A 53 -15.24 9.78 14.36
CA GLU A 53 -15.50 9.75 12.91
C GLU A 53 -14.37 10.45 12.13
N GLY A 54 -14.16 10.02 10.90
CA GLY A 54 -13.12 10.59 10.05
C GLY A 54 -13.65 11.06 8.70
N LYS A 55 -12.95 12.03 8.12
CA LYS A 55 -13.17 12.51 6.75
C LYS A 55 -11.85 12.49 5.98
N GLY A 56 -11.83 11.79 4.84
CA GLY A 56 -10.68 11.81 3.92
C GLY A 56 -10.64 13.14 3.15
N HIS A 57 -9.47 13.74 3.10
CA HIS A 57 -9.23 14.98 2.38
C HIS A 57 -7.94 14.88 1.56
N ILE A 58 -8.02 15.12 0.26
CA ILE A 58 -6.88 15.24 -0.65
C ILE A 58 -6.75 16.72 -0.97
N LYS A 59 -5.60 17.32 -0.63
CA LYS A 59 -5.41 18.78 -0.66
C LYS A 59 -5.02 19.31 -2.03
N GLU A 60 -4.71 18.42 -2.96
CA GLU A 60 -4.30 18.79 -4.32
C GLU A 60 -5.05 17.97 -5.38
N SER A 61 -4.93 18.37 -6.64
CA SER A 61 -5.64 17.73 -7.73
C SER A 61 -4.98 16.40 -8.10
N VAL A 62 -5.77 15.33 -8.07
CA VAL A 62 -5.39 14.00 -8.58
C VAL A 62 -6.04 13.69 -9.93
N ARG A 63 -6.60 14.69 -10.60
CA ARG A 63 -7.32 14.52 -11.87
C ARG A 63 -6.40 13.95 -12.95
N GLY A 64 -6.82 12.82 -13.52
CA GLY A 64 -6.09 12.14 -14.59
C GLY A 64 -4.83 11.40 -14.15
N ALA A 65 -4.52 11.38 -12.84
CA ALA A 65 -3.36 10.68 -12.31
C ALA A 65 -3.64 9.18 -12.09
N ASP A 66 -2.62 8.36 -12.25
CA ASP A 66 -2.58 7.02 -11.68
C ASP A 66 -2.20 7.16 -10.20
N LEU A 67 -3.18 7.07 -9.34
CA LEU A 67 -3.01 7.26 -7.89
C LEU A 67 -2.66 5.94 -7.22
N PHE A 68 -1.58 5.93 -6.43
CA PHE A 68 -1.18 4.81 -5.59
C PHE A 68 -1.39 5.18 -4.12
N ILE A 69 -2.28 4.48 -3.44
CA ILE A 69 -2.60 4.71 -2.03
C ILE A 69 -1.92 3.63 -1.20
N MET A 70 -0.94 4.05 -0.39
CA MET A 70 -0.21 3.15 0.51
C MET A 70 -0.86 3.17 1.89
N VAL A 71 -1.10 1.98 2.46
CA VAL A 71 -1.66 1.80 3.79
C VAL A 71 -0.95 0.66 4.53
N ASP A 72 -0.43 0.95 5.73
CA ASP A 72 -0.02 -0.06 6.70
C ASP A 72 -1.14 -0.24 7.72
N ILE A 73 -1.85 -1.34 7.60
CA ILE A 73 -2.97 -1.66 8.48
C ILE A 73 -2.52 -2.19 9.85
N THR A 74 -1.24 -2.52 9.98
CA THR A 74 -0.66 -3.08 11.21
C THR A 74 -0.03 -2.02 12.10
N ASN A 75 0.00 -0.75 11.67
CA ASN A 75 0.64 0.32 12.41
C ASN A 75 -0.17 0.72 13.64
N TYR A 76 0.17 0.11 14.77
CA TYR A 76 -0.46 0.39 16.07
C TYR A 76 0.08 1.65 16.76
N SER A 77 1.13 2.29 16.23
CA SER A 77 1.72 3.49 16.86
C SER A 77 0.87 4.75 16.70
N LEU A 78 0.00 4.78 15.69
CA LEU A 78 -0.88 5.92 15.46
C LEU A 78 -2.05 5.92 16.42
N THR A 79 -2.37 7.12 16.93
CA THR A 79 -3.48 7.34 17.83
C THR A 79 -4.44 8.40 17.32
N TYR A 80 -5.65 8.39 17.80
CA TYR A 80 -6.65 9.44 17.61
C TYR A 80 -7.56 9.55 18.84
N LYS A 81 -8.21 10.69 18.99
CA LYS A 81 -9.09 10.93 20.15
C LYS A 81 -10.55 10.61 19.83
N VAL A 82 -11.21 9.93 20.76
CA VAL A 82 -12.65 9.69 20.77
C VAL A 82 -13.21 10.21 22.09
N CYS A 83 -14.07 11.19 22.05
CA CYS A 83 -14.65 11.82 23.25
C CYS A 83 -13.58 12.23 24.29
N GLY A 84 -12.44 12.72 23.81
CA GLY A 84 -11.30 13.14 24.64
C GLY A 84 -10.34 12.04 25.07
N HIS A 85 -10.67 10.76 24.86
CA HIS A 85 -9.80 9.62 25.17
C HIS A 85 -8.92 9.25 23.97
N GLU A 86 -7.66 8.94 24.25
CA GLU A 86 -6.72 8.50 23.25
C GLU A 86 -6.92 7.01 22.94
N ASN A 87 -6.98 6.68 21.65
CA ASN A 87 -7.18 5.33 21.15
C ASN A 87 -6.13 5.02 20.08
N HIS A 88 -5.52 3.85 20.16
CA HIS A 88 -4.67 3.34 19.08
C HIS A 88 -5.51 2.93 17.88
N MET A 89 -4.96 3.14 16.69
CA MET A 89 -5.63 2.70 15.46
C MET A 89 -5.54 1.18 15.33
N SER A 90 -6.71 0.55 15.16
CA SER A 90 -6.82 -0.86 14.80
C SER A 90 -6.64 -1.05 13.28
N PRO A 91 -6.44 -2.30 12.79
CA PRO A 91 -6.50 -2.61 11.36
C PRO A 91 -7.76 -2.07 10.68
N ASP A 92 -8.92 -2.17 11.35
CA ASP A 92 -10.20 -1.66 10.83
C ASP A 92 -10.21 -0.14 10.70
N ASN A 93 -9.59 0.57 11.63
CA ASN A 93 -9.47 2.03 11.53
C ASN A 93 -8.62 2.44 10.32
N HIS A 94 -7.49 1.76 10.08
CA HIS A 94 -6.65 1.99 8.91
C HIS A 94 -7.39 1.64 7.61
N PHE A 95 -8.11 0.54 7.60
CA PHE A 95 -8.91 0.13 6.45
C PHE A 95 -10.04 1.12 6.17
N GLN A 96 -10.73 1.60 7.21
CA GLN A 96 -11.76 2.64 7.03
C GLN A 96 -11.17 3.97 6.52
N ASP A 97 -9.96 4.34 6.96
CA ASP A 97 -9.28 5.54 6.46
C ASP A 97 -8.85 5.38 4.99
N LEU A 98 -8.42 4.18 4.59
CA LEU A 98 -8.17 3.86 3.19
C LEU A 98 -9.43 4.11 2.34
N LYS A 99 -10.58 3.61 2.76
CA LYS A 99 -11.87 3.82 2.04
C LYS A 99 -12.24 5.29 1.94
N ARG A 100 -11.97 6.08 2.96
CA ARG A 100 -12.23 7.54 2.94
C ARG A 100 -11.40 8.26 1.88
N ILE A 101 -10.12 7.91 1.74
CA ILE A 101 -9.23 8.49 0.70
C ILE A 101 -9.62 7.99 -0.69
N ILE A 102 -9.94 6.71 -0.85
CA ILE A 102 -10.46 6.19 -2.12
C ILE A 102 -11.71 6.96 -2.54
N SER A 103 -12.67 7.13 -1.64
CA SER A 103 -13.90 7.89 -1.90
C SER A 103 -13.61 9.34 -2.30
N ALA A 104 -12.63 9.99 -1.70
CA ALA A 104 -12.22 11.35 -2.05
C ALA A 104 -11.58 11.44 -3.44
N ALA A 105 -10.95 10.35 -3.93
CA ALA A 105 -10.27 10.28 -5.22
C ALA A 105 -11.17 9.78 -6.36
N THR A 106 -12.21 8.99 -6.04
CA THR A 106 -13.12 8.36 -7.02
C THR A 106 -13.76 9.38 -7.96
N GLY A 107 -13.77 9.07 -9.26
CA GLY A 107 -14.28 9.95 -10.30
C GLY A 107 -13.35 11.11 -10.68
N LYS A 108 -12.16 11.20 -10.08
CA LYS A 108 -11.15 12.24 -10.38
C LYS A 108 -9.85 11.63 -10.87
N ALA A 109 -9.28 10.66 -10.15
CA ALA A 109 -8.11 9.90 -10.58
C ALA A 109 -8.44 9.09 -11.85
N HIS A 110 -7.43 8.88 -12.72
CA HIS A 110 -7.57 7.99 -13.88
C HIS A 110 -7.64 6.53 -13.45
N ARG A 111 -6.76 6.13 -12.53
CA ARG A 111 -6.76 4.82 -11.86
C ARG A 111 -6.46 4.98 -10.39
N ILE A 112 -7.03 4.09 -9.59
CA ILE A 112 -6.72 3.97 -8.17
C ILE A 112 -6.08 2.60 -7.95
N ASN A 113 -4.87 2.60 -7.40
CA ASN A 113 -4.10 1.42 -7.04
C ASN A 113 -3.86 1.43 -5.53
N VAL A 114 -4.02 0.30 -4.87
CA VAL A 114 -3.79 0.17 -3.43
C VAL A 114 -2.53 -0.64 -3.19
N ILE A 115 -1.62 -0.10 -2.40
CA ILE A 115 -0.43 -0.80 -1.90
C ILE A 115 -0.64 -1.07 -0.41
N MET A 116 -0.78 -2.33 -0.08
CA MET A 116 -1.03 -2.81 1.27
C MET A 116 0.06 -3.83 1.62
N PRO A 117 1.19 -3.39 2.21
CA PRO A 117 2.33 -4.27 2.48
C PRO A 117 1.96 -5.52 3.25
N PHE A 118 1.07 -5.40 4.23
CA PHE A 118 0.41 -6.52 4.89
C PHE A 118 -1.06 -6.53 4.46
N LEU A 119 -1.51 -7.62 3.82
CA LEU A 119 -2.87 -7.71 3.29
C LEU A 119 -3.89 -7.78 4.42
N TYR A 120 -4.79 -6.78 4.49
CA TYR A 120 -5.87 -6.75 5.47
C TYR A 120 -6.74 -8.01 5.36
N GLU A 121 -7.02 -8.65 6.49
CA GLU A 121 -7.76 -9.91 6.59
C GLU A 121 -7.18 -11.06 5.73
N GLY A 122 -5.91 -11.00 5.34
CA GLY A 122 -5.26 -11.99 4.47
C GLY A 122 -5.30 -13.42 5.02
N ARG A 123 -5.44 -13.60 6.35
CA ARG A 123 -5.63 -14.91 6.98
C ARG A 123 -7.06 -15.42 6.94
N GLN A 124 -8.04 -14.55 6.66
CA GLN A 124 -9.46 -14.88 6.50
C GLN A 124 -9.76 -15.18 5.02
N HIS A 125 -8.96 -16.06 4.42
CA HIS A 125 -8.93 -16.35 2.99
C HIS A 125 -9.80 -17.53 2.56
N ARG A 126 -10.31 -18.31 3.53
CA ARG A 126 -11.19 -19.47 3.28
C ARG A 126 -12.26 -19.59 4.36
N ARG A 127 -13.36 -20.23 3.99
CA ARG A 127 -14.48 -20.52 4.89
C ARG A 127 -14.80 -22.00 4.84
N THR A 128 -14.91 -22.64 5.99
CA THR A 128 -15.21 -24.08 6.12
C THR A 128 -16.56 -24.34 6.78
N LYS A 129 -17.06 -23.38 7.55
CA LYS A 129 -18.34 -23.47 8.28
C LYS A 129 -19.09 -22.13 8.18
N ARG A 130 -19.75 -21.72 9.26
CA ARG A 130 -20.45 -20.43 9.41
C ARG A 130 -19.46 -19.34 9.85
N GLU A 131 -18.47 -19.10 9.03
CA GLU A 131 -17.39 -18.15 9.27
C GLU A 131 -17.50 -17.01 8.26
N SER A 132 -17.02 -15.85 8.60
CA SER A 132 -16.83 -14.77 7.63
C SER A 132 -15.67 -15.10 6.67
N MET A 133 -15.63 -14.41 5.53
CA MET A 133 -14.53 -14.51 4.57
C MET A 133 -14.07 -13.09 4.21
N ASP A 134 -13.51 -12.43 5.21
CA ASP A 134 -13.31 -10.98 5.21
C ASP A 134 -12.28 -10.52 4.18
N CYS A 135 -11.28 -11.34 3.85
CA CYS A 135 -10.33 -11.01 2.80
C CYS A 135 -11.02 -10.85 1.43
N ALA A 136 -11.92 -11.75 1.08
CA ALA A 136 -12.65 -11.66 -0.18
C ALA A 136 -13.62 -10.47 -0.18
N LEU A 137 -14.33 -10.25 0.92
CA LEU A 137 -15.24 -9.11 1.08
C LEU A 137 -14.50 -7.79 0.95
N MET A 138 -13.34 -7.65 1.61
CA MET A 138 -12.47 -6.48 1.53
C MET A 138 -12.04 -6.18 0.09
N LEU A 139 -11.53 -7.19 -0.63
CA LEU A 139 -11.09 -7.02 -2.01
C LEU A 139 -12.25 -6.61 -2.92
N GLN A 140 -13.42 -7.22 -2.74
CA GLN A 140 -14.62 -6.89 -3.51
C GLN A 140 -15.14 -5.48 -3.19
N GLU A 141 -15.17 -5.09 -1.92
CA GLU A 141 -15.57 -3.74 -1.50
C GLU A 141 -14.68 -2.68 -2.14
N LEU A 142 -13.36 -2.84 -2.07
CA LEU A 142 -12.43 -1.89 -2.65
C LEU A 142 -12.53 -1.84 -4.18
N ARG A 143 -12.72 -3.01 -4.84
CA ARG A 143 -13.00 -3.08 -6.27
C ARG A 143 -14.24 -2.26 -6.64
N ASP A 144 -15.32 -2.44 -5.90
CA ASP A 144 -16.60 -1.75 -6.15
C ASP A 144 -16.49 -0.23 -5.87
N MET A 145 -15.54 0.17 -5.04
CA MET A 145 -15.15 1.57 -4.87
C MET A 145 -14.27 2.13 -6.00
N GLY A 146 -13.89 1.30 -7.00
CA GLY A 146 -13.12 1.73 -8.16
C GLY A 146 -11.62 1.48 -8.07
N VAL A 147 -11.15 0.65 -7.15
CA VAL A 147 -9.74 0.21 -7.13
C VAL A 147 -9.48 -0.74 -8.30
N SER A 148 -8.47 -0.43 -9.10
CA SER A 148 -8.10 -1.20 -10.29
C SER A 148 -7.06 -2.28 -9.99
N ASN A 149 -6.08 -1.98 -9.14
CA ASN A 149 -5.00 -2.90 -8.82
C ASN A 149 -4.70 -2.93 -7.32
N PHE A 150 -4.34 -4.12 -6.86
CA PHE A 150 -3.92 -4.39 -5.49
C PHE A 150 -2.47 -4.87 -5.51
N ILE A 151 -1.64 -4.30 -4.66
CA ILE A 151 -0.23 -4.65 -4.50
C ILE A 151 0.00 -5.02 -3.05
N THR A 152 0.53 -6.22 -2.82
CA THR A 152 0.85 -6.70 -1.47
C THR A 152 2.16 -7.48 -1.47
N PHE A 153 2.68 -7.77 -0.27
CA PHE A 153 3.88 -8.58 -0.11
C PHE A 153 3.53 -9.83 0.69
N ASP A 154 3.97 -10.99 0.17
CA ASP A 154 3.90 -12.28 0.85
C ASP A 154 2.50 -12.58 1.43
N ALA A 155 1.48 -12.49 0.57
CA ALA A 155 0.11 -12.80 0.96
C ALA A 155 0.05 -14.22 1.53
N HIS A 156 -0.60 -14.39 2.69
CA HIS A 156 -0.75 -15.68 3.37
C HIS A 156 -1.27 -16.80 2.45
N ASP A 157 -2.20 -16.46 1.57
CA ASP A 157 -2.65 -17.32 0.47
C ASP A 157 -2.86 -16.48 -0.80
N PRO A 158 -2.01 -16.58 -1.82
CA PRO A 158 -2.14 -15.77 -3.03
C PRO A 158 -3.41 -16.06 -3.84
N ARG A 159 -4.13 -17.15 -3.56
CA ARG A 159 -5.41 -17.49 -4.22
C ARG A 159 -6.54 -16.53 -3.85
N VAL A 160 -6.36 -15.65 -2.86
CA VAL A 160 -7.31 -14.56 -2.55
C VAL A 160 -7.61 -13.68 -3.76
N GLN A 161 -6.70 -13.59 -4.73
CA GLN A 161 -6.92 -12.91 -6.01
C GLN A 161 -8.14 -13.43 -6.78
N ASN A 162 -8.55 -14.67 -6.56
CA ASN A 162 -9.74 -15.24 -7.19
C ASN A 162 -11.05 -14.55 -6.79
N ALA A 163 -11.05 -13.76 -5.71
CA ALA A 163 -12.19 -12.94 -5.32
C ALA A 163 -12.45 -11.77 -6.28
N ILE A 164 -11.41 -11.36 -7.04
CA ILE A 164 -11.43 -10.21 -7.94
C ILE A 164 -10.78 -10.56 -9.31
N PRO A 165 -11.30 -11.53 -10.05
CA PRO A 165 -10.62 -12.14 -11.21
C PRO A 165 -10.37 -11.18 -12.38
N LEU A 166 -11.03 -10.02 -12.41
CA LEU A 166 -10.90 -9.02 -13.46
C LEU A 166 -10.02 -7.81 -13.06
N ASN A 167 -9.46 -7.82 -11.85
CA ASN A 167 -8.60 -6.76 -11.34
C ASN A 167 -7.14 -7.23 -11.25
N GLY A 168 -6.20 -6.30 -11.33
CA GLY A 168 -4.80 -6.60 -11.07
C GLY A 168 -4.58 -6.94 -9.58
N PHE A 169 -3.82 -8.01 -9.35
CA PHE A 169 -3.37 -8.38 -8.01
C PHE A 169 -1.91 -8.81 -8.08
N ASP A 170 -1.03 -7.98 -7.56
CA ASP A 170 0.42 -8.21 -7.54
C ASP A 170 0.86 -8.60 -6.14
N ASN A 171 1.30 -9.85 -5.99
CA ASN A 171 1.87 -10.36 -4.75
C ASN A 171 3.39 -10.54 -4.92
N PHE A 172 4.17 -9.69 -4.23
CA PHE A 172 5.62 -9.74 -4.29
C PHE A 172 6.20 -10.54 -3.12
N PHE A 173 7.13 -11.45 -3.43
CA PHE A 173 7.86 -12.21 -2.43
C PHE A 173 9.20 -11.54 -2.13
N PRO A 174 9.50 -11.21 -0.87
CA PRO A 174 10.73 -10.51 -0.50
C PRO A 174 11.96 -11.42 -0.40
N THR A 175 11.88 -12.68 -0.81
CA THR A 175 12.92 -13.70 -0.67
C THR A 175 14.30 -13.21 -1.17
N TYR A 176 14.35 -12.62 -2.36
CA TYR A 176 15.61 -12.09 -2.90
C TYR A 176 16.19 -10.98 -2.02
N GLN A 177 15.36 -10.10 -1.48
CA GLN A 177 15.80 -9.00 -0.63
C GLN A 177 16.35 -9.51 0.71
N PHE A 178 15.71 -10.51 1.29
CA PHE A 178 16.20 -11.16 2.50
C PHE A 178 17.53 -11.86 2.27
N LEU A 179 17.67 -12.66 1.21
CA LEU A 179 18.91 -13.33 0.88
C LEU A 179 20.04 -12.33 0.62
N LYS A 180 19.76 -11.27 -0.12
CA LYS A 180 20.74 -10.20 -0.37
C LYS A 180 21.18 -9.49 0.91
N ALA A 181 20.25 -9.21 1.82
CA ALA A 181 20.55 -8.60 3.11
C ALA A 181 21.38 -9.55 3.98
N LEU A 182 21.00 -10.84 4.02
CA LEU A 182 21.70 -11.86 4.77
C LEU A 182 23.18 -11.96 4.35
N VAL A 183 23.44 -12.08 3.05
CA VAL A 183 24.81 -12.14 2.50
C VAL A 183 25.61 -10.88 2.81
N LYS A 184 24.95 -9.71 2.84
CA LYS A 184 25.61 -8.42 3.08
C LYS A 184 25.94 -8.17 4.55
N GLU A 185 25.00 -8.52 5.45
CA GLU A 185 25.09 -8.11 6.86
C GLU A 185 25.73 -9.18 7.76
N VAL A 186 25.69 -10.46 7.34
CA VAL A 186 26.31 -11.54 8.11
C VAL A 186 27.75 -11.76 7.62
N LYS A 187 28.72 -11.47 8.49
CA LYS A 187 30.14 -11.71 8.20
C LYS A 187 30.41 -13.21 8.04
N ASP A 188 31.27 -13.54 7.09
CA ASP A 188 31.70 -14.91 6.79
C ASP A 188 30.58 -15.88 6.42
N PHE A 189 29.46 -15.32 5.94
CA PHE A 189 28.31 -16.09 5.47
C PHE A 189 28.67 -16.91 4.22
N LYS A 190 28.48 -18.22 4.30
CA LYS A 190 28.74 -19.14 3.18
C LYS A 190 27.44 -19.76 2.69
N LEU A 191 27.21 -19.69 1.39
CA LEU A 191 26.07 -20.28 0.69
C LEU A 191 26.46 -21.67 0.17
N ASP A 192 26.69 -22.62 1.06
CA ASP A 192 26.97 -24.00 0.71
C ASP A 192 26.18 -24.96 1.62
N ASN A 193 26.14 -26.23 1.23
CA ASN A 193 25.32 -27.25 1.91
C ASN A 193 25.78 -27.53 3.34
N ASP A 194 27.04 -27.20 3.69
CA ASP A 194 27.62 -27.50 5.00
C ASP A 194 27.39 -26.35 5.99
N HIS A 195 27.08 -25.15 5.52
CA HIS A 195 27.03 -23.94 6.35
C HIS A 195 25.66 -23.26 6.38
N LEU A 196 24.73 -23.60 5.46
CA LEU A 196 23.40 -23.04 5.42
C LEU A 196 22.31 -24.11 5.34
N MET A 197 21.40 -24.08 6.31
CA MET A 197 20.16 -24.85 6.28
C MET A 197 18.99 -23.89 6.42
N ILE A 198 18.04 -24.00 5.51
CA ILE A 198 16.75 -23.29 5.57
C ILE A 198 15.70 -24.30 5.97
N ILE A 199 15.02 -24.05 7.10
CA ILE A 199 13.99 -24.93 7.67
C ILE A 199 12.61 -24.31 7.47
#